data_fa46b1253dab5b6bb16b5313b8d1868c
#
_entry.id   fa46b1253dab5b6bb16b5313b8d1868c
#
_cell.length_a   1.000
_cell.length_b   1.000
_cell.length_c   1.000
_cell.angle_alpha   90.00
_cell.angle_beta   90.00
_cell.angle_gamma   90.00
#
_symmetry.space_group_name_H-M   'P 1'
#
loop_
_entity.id
_entity.type
_entity.pdbx_description
1 polymer ?
#
loop_
_entity_poly.entity_id
_entity_poly.type
_entity_poly.pdbx_seq_one_letter_code
_entity_poly.pdbx_strand_id
1 'polypeptide(L)'
;METRNILENLSCIDHSYSLSEADAFAGLSKYISEEASIRSCAKCEAALVKAHLKLRGQLTDAIASELDKVAENIDPQEVYTEEEKTKHNIRALVNVMKTKVNAEIGPLIHLGATSVDILDTALSCRMRDVTQNVVLPDL
;
A
#
# COMPACT_ATOMS: atom_id res chain seq x y z
N MET A 1 -19.34 1.96 6.36
CA MET A 1 -19.26 2.41 4.94
C MET A 1 -20.42 1.77 4.21
N GLU A 2 -21.32 2.55 3.63
CA GLU A 2 -22.37 1.99 2.78
C GLU A 2 -21.73 1.29 1.59
N THR A 3 -22.13 0.03 1.35
CA THR A 3 -21.71 -0.71 0.17
C THR A 3 -22.32 -0.05 -1.06
N ARG A 4 -21.49 0.53 -1.91
CA ARG A 4 -21.94 1.13 -3.16
C ARG A 4 -22.65 0.09 -4.04
N ASN A 5 -23.77 0.44 -4.61
CA ASN A 5 -24.46 -0.40 -5.57
C ASN A 5 -23.58 -0.58 -6.83
N ILE A 6 -23.30 -1.82 -7.22
CA ILE A 6 -22.47 -2.11 -8.39
C ILE A 6 -23.05 -1.54 -9.70
N LEU A 7 -24.37 -1.35 -9.77
CA LEU A 7 -25.04 -0.74 -10.93
C LEU A 7 -24.79 0.77 -11.07
N GLU A 8 -24.21 1.40 -10.03
CA GLU A 8 -23.81 2.81 -10.01
C GLU A 8 -22.32 3.00 -10.33
N ASN A 9 -21.60 1.93 -10.69
CA ASN A 9 -20.21 2.01 -11.10
C ASN A 9 -20.07 2.83 -12.40
N LEU A 10 -19.07 3.71 -12.44
CA LEU A 10 -18.76 4.51 -13.62
C LEU A 10 -18.12 3.68 -14.72
N SER A 11 -17.44 2.59 -14.37
CA SER A 11 -16.89 1.62 -15.30
C SER A 11 -17.66 0.30 -15.19
N CYS A 12 -18.13 -0.23 -16.31
CA CYS A 12 -18.76 -1.55 -16.37
C CYS A 12 -17.73 -2.69 -16.31
N ILE A 13 -16.45 -2.42 -16.49
CA ILE A 13 -15.37 -3.41 -16.49
C ILE A 13 -15.32 -4.14 -15.16
N ASP A 14 -15.35 -3.41 -14.03
CA ASP A 14 -15.19 -3.99 -12.70
C ASP A 14 -16.21 -5.07 -12.37
N HIS A 15 -17.48 -4.88 -12.68
CA HIS A 15 -18.48 -5.89 -12.34
C HIS A 15 -18.66 -6.95 -13.44
N SER A 16 -18.53 -6.59 -14.72
CA SER A 16 -18.67 -7.56 -15.81
C SER A 16 -17.59 -8.63 -15.73
N TYR A 17 -16.33 -8.24 -15.61
CA TYR A 17 -15.23 -9.19 -15.55
C TYR A 17 -15.05 -9.85 -14.19
N SER A 18 -15.39 -9.18 -13.09
CA SER A 18 -15.36 -9.83 -11.77
C SER A 18 -16.38 -10.96 -11.63
N LEU A 19 -17.48 -10.92 -12.40
CA LEU A 19 -18.49 -11.97 -12.40
C LEU A 19 -18.19 -13.09 -13.40
N SER A 20 -17.66 -12.77 -14.60
CA SER A 20 -17.38 -13.75 -15.65
C SER A 20 -16.03 -14.44 -15.50
N GLU A 21 -15.03 -13.75 -14.97
CA GLU A 21 -13.63 -14.19 -14.87
C GLU A 21 -13.10 -13.99 -13.44
N ALA A 22 -13.81 -14.58 -12.47
CA ALA A 22 -13.57 -14.33 -11.04
C ALA A 22 -12.13 -14.64 -10.59
N ASP A 23 -11.52 -15.71 -11.12
CA ASP A 23 -10.15 -16.11 -10.76
C ASP A 23 -9.10 -15.13 -11.28
N ALA A 24 -9.24 -14.72 -12.56
CA ALA A 24 -8.35 -13.71 -13.15
C ALA A 24 -8.51 -12.36 -12.43
N PHE A 25 -9.75 -11.96 -12.14
CA PHE A 25 -10.02 -10.73 -11.40
C PHE A 25 -9.41 -10.77 -9.99
N ALA A 26 -9.56 -11.90 -9.28
CA ALA A 26 -8.94 -12.07 -7.96
C ALA A 26 -7.41 -12.05 -8.02
N GLY A 27 -6.82 -12.64 -9.07
CA GLY A 27 -5.38 -12.56 -9.35
C GLY A 27 -4.90 -11.12 -9.52
N LEU A 28 -5.57 -10.35 -10.36
CA LEU A 28 -5.26 -8.94 -10.63
C LEU A 28 -5.45 -8.06 -9.38
N SER A 29 -6.54 -8.27 -8.62
CA SER A 29 -6.88 -7.47 -7.44
C SER A 29 -5.80 -7.47 -6.37
N LYS A 30 -5.02 -8.55 -6.24
CA LYS A 30 -3.88 -8.63 -5.32
C LYS A 30 -2.81 -7.56 -5.56
N TYR A 31 -2.74 -7.03 -6.79
CA TYR A 31 -1.70 -6.09 -7.20
C TYR A 31 -2.22 -4.72 -7.57
N ILE A 32 -3.41 -4.63 -8.19
CA ILE A 32 -3.90 -3.38 -8.77
C ILE A 32 -5.13 -2.79 -8.07
N SER A 33 -5.67 -3.44 -7.05
CA SER A 33 -6.74 -2.86 -6.23
C SER A 33 -6.23 -1.67 -5.41
N GLU A 34 -7.15 -0.88 -4.89
CA GLU A 34 -6.85 0.23 -3.99
C GLU A 34 -6.20 -0.27 -2.69
N GLU A 35 -6.69 -1.38 -2.15
CA GLU A 35 -6.08 -2.03 -0.99
C GLU A 35 -4.62 -2.42 -1.26
N ALA A 36 -4.34 -3.01 -2.42
CA ALA A 36 -2.97 -3.35 -2.84
C ALA A 36 -2.10 -2.09 -3.00
N SER A 37 -2.69 -0.98 -3.46
CA SER A 37 -2.01 0.31 -3.56
C SER A 37 -1.55 0.81 -2.21
N ILE A 38 -2.45 0.88 -1.24
CA ILE A 38 -2.16 1.35 0.13
C ILE A 38 -1.10 0.48 0.79
N ARG A 39 -1.23 -0.85 0.70
CA ARG A 39 -0.25 -1.79 1.26
C ARG A 39 1.12 -1.67 0.59
N SER A 40 1.16 -1.46 -0.72
CA SER A 40 2.42 -1.26 -1.44
C SER A 40 3.11 0.05 -1.04
N CYS A 41 2.35 1.13 -0.87
CA CYS A 41 2.87 2.39 -0.33
C CYS A 41 3.43 2.21 1.09
N ALA A 42 2.73 1.47 1.96
CA ALA A 42 3.22 1.16 3.30
C ALA A 42 4.55 0.38 3.29
N LYS A 43 4.70 -0.57 2.36
CA LYS A 43 5.97 -1.30 2.16
C LYS A 43 7.10 -0.38 1.70
N CYS A 44 6.82 0.59 0.82
CA CYS A 44 7.80 1.58 0.40
C CYS A 44 8.23 2.47 1.56
N GLU A 45 7.29 2.93 2.39
CA GLU A 45 7.61 3.70 3.61
C GLU A 45 8.46 2.89 4.59
N ALA A 46 8.11 1.63 4.84
CA ALA A 46 8.88 0.74 5.69
C ALA A 46 10.31 0.52 5.14
N ALA A 47 10.45 0.36 3.83
CA ALA A 47 11.75 0.22 3.18
C ALA A 47 12.61 1.49 3.33
N LEU A 48 12.00 2.68 3.18
CA LEU A 48 12.66 3.97 3.38
C LEU A 48 13.18 4.11 4.83
N VAL A 49 12.35 3.78 5.82
CA VAL A 49 12.76 3.80 7.24
C VAL A 49 13.91 2.83 7.49
N LYS A 50 13.82 1.60 6.97
CA LYS A 50 14.92 0.62 7.08
C LYS A 50 16.22 1.13 6.48
N ALA A 51 16.15 1.83 5.34
CA ALA A 51 17.33 2.44 4.72
C ALA A 51 17.95 3.52 5.61
N HIS A 52 17.14 4.41 6.20
CA HIS A 52 17.62 5.41 7.15
C HIS A 52 18.29 4.79 8.38
N LEU A 53 17.67 3.79 8.98
CA LEU A 53 18.22 3.09 10.15
C LEU A 53 19.50 2.34 9.82
N LYS A 54 19.57 1.70 8.64
CA LYS A 54 20.78 1.01 8.16
C LYS A 54 21.96 1.97 8.02
N LEU A 55 21.75 3.13 7.40
CA LEU A 55 22.78 4.16 7.22
C LEU A 55 23.31 4.68 8.57
N ARG A 56 22.48 4.66 9.61
CA ARG A 56 22.85 5.09 10.97
C ARG A 56 23.44 3.96 11.82
N GLY A 57 23.52 2.73 11.30
CA GLY A 57 23.93 1.56 12.07
C GLY A 57 22.94 1.16 13.16
N GLN A 58 21.68 1.52 13.05
CA GLN A 58 20.61 1.33 14.04
C GLN A 58 19.58 0.28 13.65
N LEU A 59 19.66 -0.27 12.43
CA LEU A 59 18.72 -1.30 11.97
C LEU A 59 19.05 -2.64 12.63
N THR A 60 18.07 -3.20 13.34
CA THR A 60 18.12 -4.56 13.89
C THR A 60 17.08 -5.44 13.21
N ASP A 61 17.22 -6.76 13.28
CA ASP A 61 16.24 -7.71 12.73
C ASP A 61 14.85 -7.54 13.38
N ALA A 62 14.82 -7.19 14.67
CA ALA A 62 13.58 -6.94 15.40
C ALA A 62 12.83 -5.71 14.82
N ILE A 63 13.55 -4.60 14.61
CA ILE A 63 12.99 -3.39 14.01
C ILE A 63 12.56 -3.64 12.56
N ALA A 64 13.36 -4.34 11.78
CA ALA A 64 13.01 -4.68 10.41
C ALA A 64 11.72 -5.51 10.35
N SER A 65 11.60 -6.53 11.20
CA SER A 65 10.38 -7.35 11.29
C SER A 65 9.17 -6.58 11.78
N GLU A 66 9.33 -5.66 12.73
CA GLU A 66 8.24 -4.76 13.18
C GLU A 66 7.71 -3.92 12.03
N LEU A 67 8.60 -3.26 11.27
CA LEU A 67 8.23 -2.43 10.13
C LEU A 67 7.53 -3.23 9.03
N ASP A 68 8.00 -4.45 8.74
CA ASP A 68 7.36 -5.32 7.77
C ASP A 68 5.95 -5.73 8.21
N LYS A 69 5.78 -6.10 9.48
CA LYS A 69 4.46 -6.42 10.05
C LYS A 69 3.49 -5.24 10.00
N VAL A 70 3.96 -4.04 10.31
CA VAL A 70 3.13 -2.82 10.21
C VAL A 70 2.68 -2.60 8.78
N ALA A 71 3.58 -2.71 7.79
CA ALA A 71 3.24 -2.52 6.39
C ALA A 71 2.29 -3.60 5.84
N GLU A 72 2.45 -4.86 6.26
CA GLU A 72 1.59 -5.97 5.84
C GLU A 72 0.19 -5.90 6.44
N ASN A 73 0.07 -5.42 7.69
CA ASN A 73 -1.18 -5.37 8.44
C ASN A 73 -1.82 -3.99 8.46
N ILE A 74 -1.40 -3.07 7.57
CA ILE A 74 -2.05 -1.77 7.45
C ILE A 74 -3.52 -1.97 7.03
N ASP A 75 -4.43 -1.34 7.79
CA ASP A 75 -5.85 -1.36 7.45
C ASP A 75 -6.18 -0.20 6.50
N PRO A 76 -6.60 -0.48 5.25
CA PRO A 76 -7.00 0.55 4.32
C PRO A 76 -8.12 1.44 4.84
N GLN A 77 -9.04 0.91 5.64
CA GLN A 77 -10.15 1.69 6.19
C GLN A 77 -9.67 2.75 7.20
N GLU A 78 -8.66 2.43 8.01
CA GLU A 78 -8.05 3.42 8.90
C GLU A 78 -7.39 4.55 8.10
N VAL A 79 -6.73 4.20 6.99
CA VAL A 79 -6.08 5.19 6.10
C VAL A 79 -7.12 6.11 5.46
N TYR A 80 -8.21 5.58 4.94
CA TYR A 80 -9.30 6.40 4.38
C TYR A 80 -9.96 7.32 5.42
N THR A 81 -10.19 6.80 6.62
CA THR A 81 -10.75 7.60 7.72
C THR A 81 -9.82 8.77 8.08
N GLU A 82 -8.52 8.55 8.07
CA GLU A 82 -7.53 9.61 8.29
C GLU A 82 -7.41 10.55 7.09
N GLU A 83 -7.59 10.05 5.86
CA GLU A 83 -7.59 10.86 4.65
C GLU A 83 -8.77 11.85 4.60
N GLU A 84 -9.93 11.48 5.14
CA GLU A 84 -11.06 12.42 5.27
C GLU A 84 -10.68 13.69 6.05
N LYS A 85 -9.73 13.61 6.98
CA LYS A 85 -9.21 14.73 7.76
C LYS A 85 -8.07 15.46 7.06
N THR A 86 -7.09 14.70 6.56
CA THR A 86 -5.87 15.24 5.97
C THR A 86 -6.06 15.75 4.54
N LYS A 87 -7.06 15.25 3.83
CA LYS A 87 -7.31 15.46 2.39
C LYS A 87 -6.09 15.12 1.52
N HIS A 88 -5.29 14.14 1.99
CA HIS A 88 -4.05 13.74 1.32
C HIS A 88 -3.71 12.29 1.67
N ASN A 89 -3.71 11.41 0.67
CA ASN A 89 -3.55 9.97 0.81
C ASN A 89 -2.25 9.54 1.53
N ILE A 90 -1.08 9.96 1.02
CA ILE A 90 0.20 9.57 1.63
C ILE A 90 0.37 10.17 3.03
N ARG A 91 -0.12 11.38 3.28
CA ARG A 91 -0.11 11.95 4.64
C ARG A 91 -0.96 11.12 5.59
N ALA A 92 -2.13 10.66 5.15
CA ALA A 92 -3.00 9.80 5.93
C ALA A 92 -2.30 8.46 6.26
N LEU A 93 -1.71 7.81 5.25
CA LEU A 93 -0.93 6.59 5.45
C LEU A 93 0.20 6.78 6.46
N VAL A 94 0.98 7.85 6.32
CA VAL A 94 2.08 8.20 7.24
C VAL A 94 1.58 8.38 8.67
N ASN A 95 0.46 9.09 8.86
CA ASN A 95 -0.13 9.30 10.18
C ASN A 95 -0.54 7.96 10.81
N VAL A 96 -1.23 7.08 10.05
CA VAL A 96 -1.64 5.76 10.53
C VAL A 96 -0.43 4.89 10.87
N MET A 97 0.59 4.84 10.01
CA MET A 97 1.81 4.06 10.28
C MET A 97 2.52 4.54 11.56
N LYS A 98 2.60 5.85 11.78
CA LYS A 98 3.20 6.44 12.99
C LYS A 98 2.54 5.98 14.28
N THR A 99 1.25 5.67 14.27
CA THR A 99 0.56 5.15 15.46
C THR A 99 0.88 3.70 15.77
N LYS A 100 1.45 2.97 14.80
CA LYS A 100 1.69 1.51 14.88
C LYS A 100 3.16 1.15 15.08
N VAL A 101 4.07 2.12 15.06
CA VAL A 101 5.51 1.92 15.28
C VAL A 101 5.96 2.56 16.58
N ASN A 102 7.16 2.15 17.06
CA ASN A 102 7.79 2.79 18.20
C ASN A 102 7.96 4.30 17.97
N ALA A 103 7.81 5.09 19.04
CA ALA A 103 7.93 6.55 19.01
C ALA A 103 9.27 7.06 18.45
N GLU A 104 10.35 6.29 18.62
CA GLU A 104 11.68 6.63 18.06
C GLU A 104 11.74 6.45 16.54
N ILE A 105 10.93 5.53 15.99
CA ILE A 105 10.87 5.23 14.56
C ILE A 105 9.92 6.19 13.82
N GLY A 106 8.85 6.60 14.48
CA GLY A 106 7.81 7.45 13.88
C GLY A 106 8.33 8.66 13.09
N PRO A 107 9.30 9.44 13.61
CA PRO A 107 9.88 10.59 12.89
C PRO A 107 10.61 10.23 11.58
N LEU A 108 11.00 8.98 11.39
CA LEU A 108 11.70 8.51 10.19
C LEU A 108 10.76 8.13 9.04
N ILE A 109 9.47 7.92 9.34
CA ILE A 109 8.48 7.62 8.30
C ILE A 109 8.32 8.86 7.41
N HIS A 110 8.48 8.64 6.11
CA HIS A 110 8.43 9.68 5.07
C HIS A 110 9.55 10.73 5.14
N LEU A 111 10.62 10.45 5.87
CA LEU A 111 11.74 11.39 6.02
C LEU A 111 12.50 11.51 4.69
N GLY A 112 12.56 12.72 4.15
CA GLY A 112 13.32 13.03 2.94
C GLY A 112 12.66 12.59 1.63
N ALA A 113 11.43 12.07 1.68
CA ALA A 113 10.65 11.73 0.50
C ALA A 113 9.51 12.72 0.25
N THR A 114 9.04 12.77 -0.98
CA THR A 114 7.75 13.36 -1.33
C THR A 114 6.74 12.25 -1.68
N SER A 115 5.46 12.61 -1.70
CA SER A 115 4.38 11.64 -1.95
C SER A 115 4.55 10.86 -3.25
N VAL A 116 5.05 11.53 -4.31
CA VAL A 116 5.27 10.91 -5.63
C VAL A 116 6.36 9.85 -5.58
N ASP A 117 7.42 10.03 -4.78
CA ASP A 117 8.47 9.02 -4.62
C ASP A 117 7.90 7.69 -4.11
N ILE A 118 6.95 7.76 -3.19
CA ILE A 118 6.28 6.58 -2.63
C ILE A 118 5.29 5.99 -3.64
N LEU A 119 4.42 6.83 -4.24
CA LEU A 119 3.38 6.41 -5.18
C LEU A 119 3.96 5.72 -6.42
N ASP A 120 4.95 6.34 -7.06
CA ASP A 120 5.55 5.82 -8.30
C ASP A 120 6.38 4.55 -8.04
N THR A 121 7.10 4.49 -6.92
CA THR A 121 7.83 3.29 -6.52
C THR A 121 6.85 2.14 -6.23
N ALA A 122 5.78 2.39 -5.48
CA ALA A 122 4.76 1.40 -5.19
C ALA A 122 4.04 0.92 -6.46
N LEU A 123 3.69 1.84 -7.38
CA LEU A 123 3.09 1.50 -8.66
C LEU A 123 4.03 0.63 -9.50
N SER A 124 5.31 1.01 -9.61
CA SER A 124 6.31 0.26 -10.38
C SER A 124 6.47 -1.17 -9.85
N CYS A 125 6.53 -1.35 -8.54
CA CYS A 125 6.58 -2.67 -7.93
C CYS A 125 5.33 -3.49 -8.25
N ARG A 126 4.13 -2.91 -8.11
CA ARG A 126 2.86 -3.59 -8.41
C ARG A 126 2.74 -3.98 -9.88
N MET A 127 3.14 -3.09 -10.80
CA MET A 127 3.13 -3.38 -12.24
C MET A 127 4.10 -4.50 -12.61
N ARG A 128 5.31 -4.50 -12.04
CA ARG A 128 6.25 -5.61 -12.19
C ARG A 128 5.64 -6.92 -11.72
N ASP A 129 5.10 -6.91 -10.51
CA ASP A 129 4.63 -8.14 -9.84
C ASP A 129 3.37 -8.71 -10.52
N VAL A 130 2.42 -7.87 -10.93
CA VAL A 130 1.24 -8.33 -11.69
C VAL A 130 1.63 -8.87 -13.06
N THR A 131 2.58 -8.22 -13.74
CA THR A 131 3.06 -8.68 -15.03
C THR A 131 3.71 -10.06 -14.92
N GLN A 132 4.58 -10.25 -13.93
CA GLN A 132 5.31 -11.51 -13.76
C GLN A 132 4.44 -12.66 -13.25
N ASN A 133 3.50 -12.37 -12.35
CA ASN A 133 2.78 -13.42 -11.63
C ASN A 133 1.36 -13.69 -12.15
N VAL A 134 0.82 -12.79 -12.98
CA VAL A 134 -0.54 -12.94 -13.54
C VAL A 134 -0.48 -12.87 -15.06
N VAL A 135 0.01 -11.77 -15.64
CA VAL A 135 -0.11 -11.57 -17.09
C VAL A 135 0.75 -12.54 -17.89
N LEU A 136 2.04 -12.70 -17.55
CA LEU A 136 2.95 -13.57 -18.30
C LEU A 136 2.59 -15.06 -18.21
N PRO A 137 2.13 -15.61 -17.06
CA PRO A 137 1.71 -17.00 -16.99
C PRO A 137 0.46 -17.34 -17.83
N ASP A 138 -0.38 -16.33 -18.12
CA ASP A 138 -1.64 -16.49 -18.86
C ASP A 138 -1.49 -16.24 -20.38
N LEU A 139 -0.27 -15.84 -20.85
CA LEU A 139 0.05 -15.63 -22.25
C LEU A 139 0.67 -16.87 -22.89
#